data_4b341ef1d2c0363a36f20a0dbf930324
#
_entry.id   4b341ef1d2c0363a36f20a0dbf930324
#
_cell.length_a   1.000
_cell.length_b   1.000
_cell.length_c   1.000
_cell.angle_alpha   90.00
_cell.angle_beta   90.00
_cell.angle_gamma   90.00
#
_symmetry.space_group_name_H-M   'P 1'
#
loop_
_entity.id
_entity.type
_entity.pdbx_description
1 polymer ?
#
loop_
_entity_poly.entity_id
_entity_poly.type
_entity_poly.pdbx_seq_one_letter_code
_entity_poly.pdbx_strand_id
1 'polypeptide(L)' 'GKKIKLSVENRDATPEEFESHDLNREKIITGKSTATIYIGPLEPGRYRFFGEYNEKTAQGVIVAQ' A
#
# COMPACT_ATOMS: atom_id res chain seq x y z
N GLY A 1 -2.44 -12.12 -15.38
CA GLY A 1 -2.42 -12.03 -14.06
C GLY A 1 -1.39 -12.81 -13.29
N LYS A 2 -0.43 -12.10 -12.74
CA LYS A 2 0.60 -12.69 -11.88
C LYS A 2 0.51 -12.08 -10.49
N LYS A 3 0.94 -12.84 -9.49
CA LYS A 3 1.12 -12.30 -8.16
C LYS A 3 2.13 -11.16 -8.19
N ILE A 4 1.83 -10.11 -7.43
CA ILE A 4 2.66 -8.92 -7.39
C ILE A 4 3.25 -8.80 -5.99
N LYS A 5 4.55 -8.57 -5.93
CA LYS A 5 5.26 -8.27 -4.71
C LYS A 5 5.37 -6.76 -4.59
N LEU A 6 4.70 -6.19 -3.61
CA LEU A 6 4.70 -4.75 -3.40
C LEU A 6 5.61 -4.42 -2.23
N SER A 7 6.60 -3.57 -2.47
CA SER A 7 7.50 -3.10 -1.43
C SER A 7 7.08 -1.68 -1.03
N VAL A 8 6.78 -1.48 0.24
CA VAL A 8 6.32 -0.19 0.74
C VAL A 8 7.28 0.31 1.80
N GLU A 9 7.88 1.47 1.54
CA GLU A 9 8.84 2.07 2.44
C GLU A 9 8.19 3.19 3.24
N ASN A 10 8.33 3.14 4.56
CA ASN A 10 7.91 4.23 5.44
C ASN A 10 9.15 5.04 5.82
N ARG A 11 9.25 6.25 5.30
CA ARG A 11 10.41 7.13 5.54
C ARG A 11 10.26 7.98 6.78
N ASP A 12 9.08 8.01 7.38
CA ASP A 12 8.85 8.77 8.59
C ASP A 12 9.41 8.02 9.81
N ALA A 13 9.62 8.77 10.89
CA ALA A 13 10.11 8.18 12.13
C ALA A 13 9.00 7.43 12.89
N THR A 14 7.74 7.72 12.56
CA THR A 14 6.58 7.13 13.22
C THR A 14 5.96 6.03 12.38
N PRO A 15 5.25 5.08 13.00
CA PRO A 15 4.56 4.03 12.24
C PRO A 15 3.47 4.59 11.33
N GLU A 16 3.21 3.88 10.25
CA GLU A 16 2.09 4.19 9.36
C GLU A 16 1.38 2.89 9.01
N GLU A 17 0.08 2.96 8.77
CA GLU A 17 -0.67 1.81 8.30
C GLU A 17 -1.00 2.00 6.82
N PHE A 18 -0.44 1.12 5.99
CA PHE A 18 -0.83 1.04 4.59
C PHE A 18 -2.21 0.40 4.51
N GLU A 19 -3.14 1.08 3.88
CA GLU A 19 -4.52 0.63 3.77
C GLU A 19 -5.00 0.74 2.34
N SER A 20 -5.60 -0.32 1.82
CA SER A 20 -6.25 -0.27 0.51
C SER A 20 -7.54 -1.09 0.56
N HIS A 21 -8.66 -0.40 0.43
CA HIS A 21 -9.96 -1.07 0.32
C HIS A 21 -10.08 -1.78 -1.02
N ASP A 22 -9.56 -1.15 -2.08
CA ASP A 22 -9.62 -1.74 -3.42
C ASP A 22 -8.86 -3.04 -3.53
N LEU A 23 -7.75 -3.16 -2.80
CA LEU A 23 -6.93 -4.37 -2.79
C LEU A 23 -7.29 -5.32 -1.65
N ASN A 24 -8.10 -4.86 -0.71
CA ASN A 24 -8.44 -5.59 0.51
C ASN A 24 -7.17 -5.98 1.27
N ARG A 25 -6.31 -4.99 1.53
CA ARG A 25 -5.03 -5.18 2.23
C ARG A 25 -4.80 -4.08 3.23
N GLU A 26 -4.18 -4.45 4.34
CA GLU A 26 -3.70 -3.48 5.33
C GLU A 26 -2.42 -4.03 5.95
N LYS A 27 -1.50 -3.13 6.30
CA LYS A 27 -0.22 -3.50 6.87
C LYS A 27 0.36 -2.34 7.66
N ILE A 28 0.71 -2.58 8.93
CA ILE A 28 1.39 -1.57 9.73
C ILE A 28 2.88 -1.64 9.38
N ILE A 29 3.46 -0.48 9.09
CA ILE A 29 4.87 -0.38 8.72
C ILE A 29 5.54 0.52 9.76
N THR A 30 6.47 -0.03 10.53
CA THR A 30 7.18 0.73 11.54
C THR A 30 7.99 1.86 10.90
N GLY A 31 8.32 2.88 11.70
CA GLY A 31 9.06 4.02 11.19
C GLY A 31 10.41 3.62 10.62
N LYS A 32 10.83 4.29 9.54
CA LYS A 32 12.11 4.07 8.88
C LYS A 32 12.31 2.61 8.45
N SER A 33 11.25 1.96 8.00
CA SER A 33 11.33 0.56 7.58
C SER A 33 10.54 0.31 6.31
N THR A 34 10.72 -0.88 5.76
CA THR A 34 10.07 -1.33 4.53
C THR A 34 9.29 -2.61 4.82
N ALA A 35 8.08 -2.70 4.28
CA ALA A 35 7.27 -3.92 4.38
C ALA A 35 7.00 -4.47 2.99
N THR A 36 6.81 -5.79 2.93
CA THR A 36 6.45 -6.47 1.69
C THR A 36 5.00 -6.94 1.79
N ILE A 37 4.24 -6.64 0.74
CA ILE A 37 2.84 -7.05 0.64
C ILE A 37 2.66 -7.78 -0.69
N TYR A 38 2.03 -8.96 -0.65
CA TYR A 38 1.73 -9.70 -1.87
C TYR A 38 0.29 -9.48 -2.25
N ILE A 39 0.06 -9.13 -3.50
CA ILE A 39 -1.27 -8.85 -4.03
C ILE A 39 -1.44 -9.49 -5.40
N GLY A 40 -2.70 -9.54 -5.86
CA GLY A 40 -2.99 -10.00 -7.19
C GLY A 40 -3.28 -11.47 -7.29
N PRO A 41 -3.48 -11.94 -8.51
CA PRO A 41 -3.41 -11.14 -9.72
C PRO A 41 -4.48 -10.06 -9.79
N LEU A 42 -4.17 -8.95 -10.49
CA LEU A 42 -5.07 -7.79 -10.60
C LEU A 42 -5.65 -7.68 -12.00
N GLU A 43 -6.95 -7.43 -12.05
CA GLU A 43 -7.60 -7.00 -13.29
C GLU A 43 -7.08 -5.60 -13.66
N PRO A 44 -7.06 -5.24 -14.95
CA PRO A 44 -6.70 -3.88 -15.33
C PRO A 44 -7.61 -2.87 -14.62
N GLY A 45 -7.00 -1.83 -14.08
CA GLY A 45 -7.76 -0.83 -13.35
C GLY A 45 -6.90 -0.02 -12.41
N ARG A 46 -7.57 0.77 -11.57
CA ARG A 46 -6.94 1.65 -10.61
C ARG A 46 -7.30 1.19 -9.21
N TYR A 47 -6.28 1.07 -8.37
CA TYR A 47 -6.42 0.57 -6.99
C TYR A 47 -5.86 1.61 -6.04
N ARG A 48 -6.72 2.26 -5.28
CA ARG A 48 -6.32 3.34 -4.38
C ARG A 48 -5.79 2.78 -3.07
N PHE A 49 -4.83 3.49 -2.49
CA PHE A 49 -4.32 3.18 -1.17
C PHE A 49 -4.02 4.47 -0.41
N PHE A 50 -3.89 4.36 0.90
CA PHE A 50 -3.60 5.51 1.73
C PHE A 50 -2.93 5.06 3.02
N GLY A 51 -2.31 6.04 3.71
CA GLY A 51 -1.79 5.82 5.06
C GLY A 51 -2.88 6.16 6.06
N GLU A 52 -3.33 5.18 6.81
CA GLU A 52 -4.47 5.31 7.72
C GLU A 52 -4.25 6.42 8.76
N TYR A 53 -3.02 6.57 9.23
CA TYR A 53 -2.71 7.56 10.26
C TYR A 53 -2.56 8.98 9.71
N ASN A 54 -2.50 9.14 8.39
CA ASN A 54 -2.33 10.42 7.72
C ASN A 54 -3.12 10.47 6.40
N GLU A 55 -4.41 10.15 6.45
CA GLU A 55 -5.23 9.94 5.25
C GLU A 55 -5.21 11.12 4.27
N LYS A 56 -5.18 12.34 4.78
CA LYS A 56 -5.27 13.52 3.91
C LYS A 56 -4.02 13.76 3.09
N THR A 57 -2.87 13.30 3.55
CA THR A 57 -1.60 13.56 2.89
C THR A 57 -0.95 12.31 2.30
N ALA A 58 -1.24 11.14 2.85
CA ALA A 58 -0.63 9.89 2.42
C ALA A 58 -1.62 9.11 1.55
N GLN A 59 -1.68 9.44 0.27
CA GLN A 59 -2.59 8.79 -0.69
C GLN A 59 -1.84 8.45 -1.97
N GLY A 60 -2.28 7.39 -2.62
CA GLY A 60 -1.71 7.00 -3.89
C GLY A 60 -2.62 6.04 -4.64
N VAL A 61 -2.16 5.64 -5.82
CA VAL A 61 -2.91 4.74 -6.66
C VAL A 61 -1.96 3.78 -7.38
N ILE A 62 -2.38 2.52 -7.47
CA ILE A 62 -1.69 1.52 -8.28
C ILE A 62 -2.52 1.33 -9.55
N VAL A 63 -1.86 1.43 -10.70
CA VAL A 63 -2.53 1.24 -11.99
C VAL A 63 -2.07 -0.09 -12.56
N ALA A 64 -3.02 -1.00 -12.78
CA ALA A 64 -2.77 -2.27 -13.45
C ALA A 64 -3.20 -2.16 -14.91
N GLN A 65 -2.36 -2.61 -15.82
CA GLN A 65 -2.59 -2.52 -17.26
C GLN A 65 -2.86 -3.87 -17.90
#